data_5f320bf77591b218a4e1c4d3d52b8df3
#
_entry.id   5f320bf77591b218a4e1c4d3d52b8df3
#
_cell.length_a   1.000
_cell.length_b   1.000
_cell.length_c   1.000
_cell.angle_alpha   90.00
_cell.angle_beta   90.00
_cell.angle_gamma   90.00
#
_symmetry.space_group_name_H-M   'P 1'
#
loop_
_entity.id
_entity.type
_entity.pdbx_description
1 polymer ?
#
loop_
_entity_poly.entity_id
_entity_poly.type
_entity_poly.pdbx_seq_one_letter_code
_entity_poly.pdbx_strand_id
1 'polypeptide(L)'
;MISLFEGIMLSLLALGTLGITSYLNRIMKKRGFKVNRALNLSLMGVIAILLCIVGGLSAWTLQGIAFALILLYASSQDFTNREADDVLWVMILLLAIGNVGRISSVSMLLGGLVIFLPSLLIVMLCRGQVLGGADIKVSAACGLMLGFVGGTVGFCIGMLFAIVFNLIYNKVKHKSNKEAFPMLPFLSV
;
A
#
# COMPACT_ATOMS: atom_id res chain seq x y z
N MET A 1 5.61 28.94 9.57
CA MET A 1 4.40 29.07 10.45
C MET A 1 3.21 28.70 9.61
N ILE A 2 2.48 27.64 9.98
CA ILE A 2 1.23 27.25 9.28
C ILE A 2 0.19 28.34 9.64
N SER A 3 -0.45 28.92 8.63
CA SER A 3 -1.50 29.90 8.87
C SER A 3 -2.69 29.19 9.56
N LEU A 4 -3.46 29.93 10.36
CA LEU A 4 -4.62 29.37 11.07
C LEU A 4 -5.61 28.76 10.06
N PHE A 5 -5.73 29.34 8.89
CA PHE A 5 -6.55 28.82 7.81
C PHE A 5 -6.04 27.48 7.26
N GLU A 6 -4.72 27.36 7.04
CA GLU A 6 -4.10 26.06 6.59
C GLU A 6 -4.30 24.98 7.66
N GLY A 7 -4.15 25.31 8.93
CA GLY A 7 -4.39 24.38 10.03
C GLY A 7 -5.83 23.85 10.06
N ILE A 8 -6.83 24.72 9.85
CA ILE A 8 -8.23 24.31 9.77
C ILE A 8 -8.46 23.41 8.56
N MET A 9 -7.94 23.77 7.38
CA MET A 9 -8.10 22.97 6.15
C MET A 9 -7.43 21.60 6.29
N LEU A 10 -6.24 21.51 6.87
CA LEU A 10 -5.55 20.24 7.12
C LEU A 10 -6.32 19.36 8.11
N SER A 11 -6.92 19.96 9.17
CA SER A 11 -7.74 19.20 10.11
C SER A 11 -9.02 18.65 9.47
N LEU A 12 -9.68 19.44 8.60
CA LEU A 12 -10.83 19.01 7.84
C LEU A 12 -10.49 17.88 6.88
N LEU A 13 -9.32 17.94 6.23
CA LEU A 13 -8.82 16.89 5.34
C LEU A 13 -8.55 15.59 6.11
N ALA A 14 -7.92 15.67 7.29
CA ALA A 14 -7.70 14.52 8.15
C ALA A 14 -9.02 13.90 8.63
N LEU A 15 -10.00 14.70 9.02
CA LEU A 15 -11.34 14.23 9.40
C LEU A 15 -12.07 13.58 8.22
N GLY A 16 -11.95 14.18 7.02
CA GLY A 16 -12.50 13.62 5.79
C GLY A 16 -11.93 12.23 5.47
N THR A 17 -10.62 12.03 5.64
CA THR A 17 -9.99 10.72 5.44
C THR A 17 -10.51 9.67 6.41
N LEU A 18 -10.74 10.02 7.68
CA LEU A 18 -11.34 9.11 8.66
C LEU A 18 -12.78 8.75 8.29
N GLY A 19 -13.56 9.72 7.76
CA GLY A 19 -14.89 9.49 7.24
C GLY A 19 -14.89 8.48 6.07
N ILE A 20 -14.01 8.69 5.09
CA ILE A 20 -13.83 7.79 3.94
C ILE A 20 -13.39 6.40 4.40
N THR A 21 -12.43 6.31 5.32
CA THR A 21 -11.97 5.04 5.90
C THR A 21 -13.09 4.30 6.61
N SER A 22 -13.93 5.02 7.38
CA SER A 22 -15.09 4.43 8.04
C SER A 22 -16.11 3.88 7.04
N TYR A 23 -16.33 4.58 5.94
CA TYR A 23 -17.20 4.14 4.84
C TYR A 23 -16.63 2.91 4.13
N LEU A 24 -15.33 2.91 3.81
CA LEU A 24 -14.62 1.75 3.25
C LEU A 24 -14.71 0.54 4.17
N ASN A 25 -14.51 0.70 5.46
CA ASN A 25 -14.65 -0.38 6.45
C ASN A 25 -16.07 -0.99 6.44
N ARG A 26 -17.11 -0.18 6.19
CA ARG A 26 -18.49 -0.70 6.04
C ARG A 26 -18.64 -1.53 4.77
N ILE A 27 -18.08 -1.06 3.64
CA ILE A 27 -18.11 -1.79 2.36
C ILE A 27 -17.36 -3.11 2.49
N MET A 28 -16.15 -3.08 3.03
CA MET A 28 -15.32 -4.27 3.24
C MET A 28 -16.04 -5.30 4.11
N LYS A 29 -16.68 -4.85 5.20
CA LYS A 29 -17.48 -5.73 6.05
C LYS A 29 -18.68 -6.33 5.32
N LYS A 30 -19.36 -5.58 4.43
CA LYS A 30 -20.46 -6.10 3.59
C LYS A 30 -19.98 -7.15 2.60
N ARG A 31 -18.74 -7.03 2.11
CA ARG A 31 -18.08 -8.01 1.24
C ARG A 31 -17.50 -9.22 1.98
N GLY A 32 -17.68 -9.31 3.30
CA GLY A 32 -17.23 -10.44 4.12
C GLY A 32 -15.76 -10.36 4.56
N PHE A 33 -15.08 -9.22 4.38
CA PHE A 33 -13.69 -9.07 4.79
C PHE A 33 -13.54 -9.04 6.31
N LYS A 34 -12.47 -9.68 6.82
CA LYS A 34 -12.09 -9.65 8.24
C LYS A 34 -11.41 -8.32 8.57
N VAL A 35 -12.20 -7.29 8.86
CA VAL A 35 -11.72 -5.93 9.08
C VAL A 35 -11.75 -5.57 10.56
N ASN A 36 -10.61 -5.17 11.11
CA ASN A 36 -10.54 -4.51 12.41
C ASN A 36 -10.70 -3.00 12.21
N ARG A 37 -11.91 -2.48 12.45
CA ARG A 37 -12.24 -1.06 12.23
C ARG A 37 -11.35 -0.10 12.99
N ALA A 38 -11.06 -0.42 14.25
CA ALA A 38 -10.25 0.44 15.11
C ALA A 38 -8.81 0.55 14.57
N LEU A 39 -8.23 -0.57 14.17
CA LEU A 39 -6.88 -0.62 13.61
C LEU A 39 -6.79 0.17 12.30
N ASN A 40 -7.72 -0.03 11.38
CA ASN A 40 -7.74 0.69 10.11
C ASN A 40 -7.91 2.21 10.29
N LEU A 41 -8.79 2.61 11.23
CA LEU A 41 -8.99 4.04 11.52
C LEU A 41 -7.77 4.67 12.15
N SER A 42 -7.13 4.00 13.12
CA SER A 42 -5.92 4.51 13.77
C SER A 42 -4.77 4.62 12.80
N LEU A 43 -4.55 3.59 11.96
CA LEU A 43 -3.49 3.56 10.97
C LEU A 43 -3.68 4.68 9.93
N MET A 44 -4.88 4.80 9.35
CA MET A 44 -5.17 5.86 8.39
C MET A 44 -5.14 7.25 9.01
N GLY A 45 -5.54 7.41 10.28
CA GLY A 45 -5.41 8.66 11.02
C GLY A 45 -3.95 9.10 11.16
N VAL A 46 -3.07 8.17 11.56
CA VAL A 46 -1.62 8.44 11.66
C VAL A 46 -1.03 8.80 10.30
N ILE A 47 -1.33 8.02 9.25
CA ILE A 47 -0.82 8.29 7.89
C ILE A 47 -1.31 9.66 7.39
N ALA A 48 -2.60 9.97 7.55
CA ALA A 48 -3.16 11.25 7.12
C ALA A 48 -2.50 12.43 7.85
N ILE A 49 -2.28 12.32 9.16
CA ILE A 49 -1.60 13.36 9.95
C ILE A 49 -0.16 13.54 9.47
N LEU A 50 0.59 12.44 9.29
CA LEU A 50 1.97 12.50 8.80
C LEU A 50 2.05 13.14 7.41
N LEU A 51 1.18 12.74 6.48
CA LEU A 51 1.12 13.32 5.13
C LEU A 51 0.76 14.79 5.17
N CYS A 52 -0.15 15.21 6.04
CA CYS A 52 -0.51 16.61 6.23
C CYS A 52 0.65 17.44 6.81
N ILE A 53 1.41 16.89 7.75
CA ILE A 53 2.57 17.57 8.35
C ILE A 53 3.68 17.75 7.31
N VAL A 54 3.98 16.72 6.52
CA VAL A 54 5.09 16.73 5.56
C VAL A 54 4.72 17.44 4.27
N GLY A 55 3.53 17.20 3.74
CA GLY A 55 3.10 17.68 2.42
C GLY A 55 2.27 18.97 2.44
N GLY A 56 1.81 19.40 3.61
CA GLY A 56 0.91 20.55 3.73
C GLY A 56 -0.39 20.36 2.94
N LEU A 57 -1.02 21.46 2.57
CA LEU A 57 -2.22 21.47 1.72
C LEU A 57 -1.80 21.43 0.23
N SER A 58 -1.50 20.24 -0.27
CA SER A 58 -1.03 20.06 -1.63
C SER A 58 -1.76 18.92 -2.35
N ALA A 59 -1.77 18.97 -3.68
CA ALA A 59 -2.28 17.86 -4.48
C ALA A 59 -1.52 16.55 -4.21
N TRP A 60 -0.25 16.63 -3.81
CA TRP A 60 0.57 15.47 -3.43
C TRP A 60 0.06 14.80 -2.14
N THR A 61 -0.37 15.59 -1.16
CA THR A 61 -0.97 15.06 0.08
C THR A 61 -2.26 14.32 -0.22
N LEU A 62 -3.13 14.87 -1.08
CA LEU A 62 -4.37 14.19 -1.50
C LEU A 62 -4.07 12.89 -2.23
N GLN A 63 -3.09 12.90 -3.12
CA GLN A 63 -2.66 11.72 -3.87
C GLN A 63 -2.08 10.65 -2.94
N GLY A 64 -1.27 11.04 -1.96
CA GLY A 64 -0.73 10.14 -0.93
C GLY A 64 -1.82 9.50 -0.07
N ILE A 65 -2.83 10.28 0.33
CA ILE A 65 -3.99 9.77 1.06
C ILE A 65 -4.80 8.78 0.21
N ALA A 66 -5.06 9.10 -1.06
CA ALA A 66 -5.77 8.20 -1.98
C ALA A 66 -4.99 6.90 -2.16
N PHE A 67 -3.67 6.98 -2.32
CA PHE A 67 -2.78 5.82 -2.42
C PHE A 67 -2.84 4.95 -1.16
N ALA A 68 -2.74 5.55 0.02
CA ALA A 68 -2.83 4.83 1.29
C ALA A 68 -4.20 4.14 1.47
N LEU A 69 -5.30 4.76 1.04
CA LEU A 69 -6.63 4.15 1.06
C LEU A 69 -6.74 2.92 0.15
N ILE A 70 -6.14 2.99 -1.05
CA ILE A 70 -6.10 1.85 -1.98
C ILE A 70 -5.28 0.70 -1.36
N LEU A 71 -4.12 1.00 -0.78
CA LEU A 71 -3.28 -0.01 -0.13
C LEU A 71 -3.96 -0.63 1.10
N LEU A 72 -4.68 0.16 1.89
CA LEU A 72 -5.48 -0.36 3.01
C LEU A 72 -6.54 -1.35 2.53
N TYR A 73 -7.23 -1.02 1.44
CA TYR A 73 -8.22 -1.90 0.85
C TYR A 73 -7.57 -3.18 0.32
N ALA A 74 -6.48 -3.06 -0.45
CA ALA A 74 -5.72 -4.18 -0.98
C ALA A 74 -5.23 -5.13 0.14
N SER A 75 -4.65 -4.57 1.22
CA SER A 75 -4.21 -5.32 2.39
C SER A 75 -5.35 -6.09 3.06
N SER A 76 -6.50 -5.44 3.23
CA SER A 76 -7.68 -6.06 3.87
C SER A 76 -8.25 -7.21 3.03
N GLN A 77 -8.18 -7.08 1.71
CA GLN A 77 -8.63 -8.10 0.76
C GLN A 77 -7.68 -9.30 0.76
N ASP A 78 -6.36 -9.05 0.68
CA ASP A 78 -5.34 -10.09 0.73
C ASP A 78 -5.38 -10.88 2.05
N PHE A 79 -5.60 -10.18 3.17
CA PHE A 79 -5.72 -10.82 4.49
C PHE A 79 -6.92 -11.76 4.60
N THR A 80 -7.98 -11.53 3.83
CA THR A 80 -9.22 -12.31 3.88
C THR A 80 -9.25 -13.43 2.84
N ASN A 81 -8.97 -13.08 1.59
CA ASN A 81 -9.19 -13.96 0.44
C ASN A 81 -7.87 -14.53 -0.10
N ARG A 82 -6.71 -13.99 0.28
CA ARG A 82 -5.39 -14.26 -0.30
C ARG A 82 -5.33 -13.98 -1.81
N GLU A 83 -6.19 -13.12 -2.28
CA GLU A 83 -6.29 -12.66 -3.66
C GLU A 83 -6.57 -11.17 -3.64
N ALA A 84 -5.94 -10.41 -4.53
CA ALA A 84 -6.22 -8.99 -4.71
C ALA A 84 -6.89 -8.76 -6.07
N ASP A 85 -7.91 -7.90 -6.10
CA ASP A 85 -8.60 -7.54 -7.34
C ASP A 85 -7.65 -6.85 -8.32
N ASP A 86 -7.71 -7.25 -9.59
CA ASP A 86 -6.93 -6.63 -10.66
C ASP A 86 -7.21 -5.12 -10.83
N VAL A 87 -8.33 -4.64 -10.32
CA VAL A 87 -8.67 -3.21 -10.36
C VAL A 87 -7.72 -2.34 -9.52
N LEU A 88 -7.13 -2.90 -8.46
CA LEU A 88 -6.30 -2.15 -7.51
C LEU A 88 -5.01 -1.63 -8.15
N TRP A 89 -4.30 -2.46 -8.90
CA TRP A 89 -3.08 -2.02 -9.59
C TRP A 89 -3.38 -0.97 -10.66
N VAL A 90 -4.54 -1.06 -11.33
CA VAL A 90 -4.99 -0.05 -12.30
C VAL A 90 -5.26 1.29 -11.61
N MET A 91 -5.91 1.28 -10.43
CA MET A 91 -6.14 2.51 -9.65
C MET A 91 -4.82 3.16 -9.23
N ILE A 92 -3.81 2.37 -8.82
CA ILE A 92 -2.48 2.90 -8.48
C ILE A 92 -1.79 3.48 -9.72
N LEU A 93 -1.90 2.84 -10.89
CA LEU A 93 -1.37 3.38 -12.14
C LEU A 93 -2.02 4.70 -12.52
N LEU A 94 -3.34 4.83 -12.36
CA LEU A 94 -4.04 6.10 -12.60
C LEU A 94 -3.53 7.20 -11.67
N LEU A 95 -3.28 6.88 -10.40
CA LEU A 95 -2.66 7.83 -9.47
C LEU A 95 -1.22 8.18 -9.89
N ALA A 96 -0.46 7.22 -10.42
CA ALA A 96 0.90 7.45 -10.87
C ALA A 96 0.99 8.48 -12.01
N ILE A 97 -0.04 8.58 -12.86
CA ILE A 97 -0.13 9.62 -13.90
C ILE A 97 -0.05 11.02 -13.28
N GLY A 98 -0.64 11.24 -12.11
CA GLY A 98 -0.55 12.51 -11.39
C GLY A 98 0.85 12.90 -10.93
N ASN A 99 1.82 11.97 -10.94
CA ASN A 99 3.22 12.23 -10.61
C ASN A 99 4.09 12.57 -11.84
N VAL A 100 3.55 12.44 -13.04
CA VAL A 100 4.23 12.84 -14.27
C VAL A 100 4.50 14.34 -14.23
N GLY A 101 5.77 14.72 -14.39
CA GLY A 101 6.23 16.11 -14.27
C GLY A 101 6.81 16.46 -12.88
N ARG A 102 6.52 15.69 -11.82
CA ARG A 102 7.18 15.83 -10.50
C ARG A 102 8.32 14.84 -10.32
N ILE A 103 8.07 13.59 -10.72
CA ILE A 103 9.07 12.53 -10.76
C ILE A 103 9.44 12.34 -12.24
N SER A 104 10.73 12.21 -12.52
CA SER A 104 11.19 11.91 -13.87
C SER A 104 10.53 10.62 -14.38
N SER A 105 9.96 10.65 -15.58
CA SER A 105 9.32 9.47 -16.20
C SER A 105 10.26 8.27 -16.27
N VAL A 106 11.56 8.52 -16.45
CA VAL A 106 12.58 7.46 -16.42
C VAL A 106 12.68 6.84 -15.02
N SER A 107 12.66 7.67 -13.95
CA SER A 107 12.67 7.16 -12.58
C SER A 107 11.42 6.34 -12.25
N MET A 108 10.25 6.77 -12.74
CA MET A 108 9.00 6.02 -12.56
C MET A 108 9.08 4.65 -13.23
N LEU A 109 9.52 4.60 -14.51
CA LEU A 109 9.67 3.35 -15.25
C LEU A 109 10.69 2.42 -14.60
N LEU A 110 11.85 2.95 -14.19
CA LEU A 110 12.87 2.17 -13.50
C LEU A 110 12.35 1.63 -12.17
N GLY A 111 11.60 2.43 -11.41
CA GLY A 111 10.99 2.00 -10.14
C GLY A 111 10.05 0.80 -10.32
N GLY A 112 9.19 0.85 -11.33
CA GLY A 112 8.32 -0.28 -11.68
C GLY A 112 9.10 -1.51 -12.16
N LEU A 113 10.06 -1.33 -13.07
CA LEU A 113 10.84 -2.43 -13.66
C LEU A 113 11.72 -3.14 -12.62
N VAL A 114 12.40 -2.40 -11.74
CA VAL A 114 13.30 -2.98 -10.71
C VAL A 114 12.51 -3.81 -9.69
N ILE A 115 11.25 -3.52 -9.47
CA ILE A 115 10.39 -4.34 -8.60
C ILE A 115 9.77 -5.48 -9.40
N PHE A 116 9.28 -5.21 -10.60
CA PHE A 116 8.59 -6.20 -11.43
C PHE A 116 9.50 -7.36 -11.86
N LEU A 117 10.70 -7.06 -12.39
CA LEU A 117 11.58 -8.08 -12.96
C LEU A 117 12.04 -9.12 -11.92
N PRO A 118 12.57 -8.75 -10.73
CA PRO A 118 12.95 -9.74 -9.72
C PRO A 118 11.75 -10.52 -9.19
N SER A 119 10.61 -9.86 -8.99
CA SER A 119 9.39 -10.51 -8.50
C SER A 119 8.87 -11.54 -9.50
N LEU A 120 8.88 -11.21 -10.79
CA LEU A 120 8.51 -12.12 -11.87
C LEU A 120 9.48 -13.32 -11.93
N LEU A 121 10.78 -13.07 -11.80
CA LEU A 121 11.81 -14.09 -11.83
C LEU A 121 11.65 -15.06 -10.65
N ILE A 122 11.36 -14.56 -9.44
CA ILE A 122 11.07 -15.39 -8.26
C ILE A 122 9.85 -16.29 -8.53
N VAL A 123 8.78 -15.74 -9.09
CA VAL A 123 7.57 -16.51 -9.40
C VAL A 123 7.84 -17.58 -10.46
N MET A 124 8.62 -17.28 -11.49
CA MET A 124 8.99 -18.26 -12.51
C MET A 124 9.86 -19.39 -11.93
N LEU A 125 10.85 -19.05 -11.09
CA LEU A 125 11.73 -20.04 -10.47
C LEU A 125 10.99 -20.91 -9.45
N CYS A 126 10.08 -20.32 -8.66
CA CYS A 126 9.31 -21.02 -7.62
C CYS A 126 7.99 -21.59 -8.11
N ARG A 127 7.75 -21.62 -9.42
CA ARG A 127 6.50 -22.14 -10.05
C ARG A 127 5.22 -21.55 -9.45
N GLY A 128 5.22 -20.26 -9.11
CA GLY A 128 4.06 -19.54 -8.59
C GLY A 128 3.67 -19.88 -7.14
N GLN A 129 4.48 -20.64 -6.39
CA GLN A 129 4.13 -21.08 -5.03
C GLN A 129 4.45 -20.03 -3.94
N VAL A 130 5.28 -19.02 -4.23
CA VAL A 130 5.81 -18.09 -3.24
C VAL A 130 5.14 -16.73 -3.29
N LEU A 131 4.81 -16.24 -4.48
CA LEU A 131 4.27 -14.90 -4.71
C LEU A 131 3.04 -14.96 -5.60
N GLY A 132 1.97 -14.27 -5.23
CA GLY A 132 0.76 -14.14 -6.04
C GLY A 132 0.98 -13.22 -7.25
N GLY A 133 0.33 -13.51 -8.39
CA GLY A 133 0.42 -12.63 -9.56
C GLY A 133 -0.11 -11.22 -9.32
N ALA A 134 -1.09 -11.07 -8.42
CA ALA A 134 -1.63 -9.79 -8.00
C ALA A 134 -0.60 -8.96 -7.21
N ASP A 135 0.18 -9.61 -6.33
CA ASP A 135 1.23 -8.94 -5.54
C ASP A 135 2.29 -8.30 -6.43
N ILE A 136 2.68 -8.99 -7.51
CA ILE A 136 3.66 -8.47 -8.46
C ILE A 136 3.13 -7.22 -9.16
N LYS A 137 1.87 -7.27 -9.63
CA LYS A 137 1.24 -6.15 -10.35
C LYS A 137 1.10 -4.93 -9.43
N VAL A 138 0.62 -5.13 -8.20
CA VAL A 138 0.44 -4.07 -7.21
C VAL A 138 1.79 -3.47 -6.82
N SER A 139 2.79 -4.30 -6.52
CA SER A 139 4.13 -3.83 -6.14
C SER A 139 4.81 -3.05 -7.27
N ALA A 140 4.70 -3.52 -8.51
CA ALA A 140 5.22 -2.81 -9.67
C ALA A 140 4.52 -1.46 -9.89
N ALA A 141 3.20 -1.40 -9.71
CA ALA A 141 2.43 -0.16 -9.79
C ALA A 141 2.83 0.83 -8.68
N CYS A 142 3.10 0.34 -7.46
CA CYS A 142 3.65 1.16 -6.37
C CYS A 142 5.05 1.71 -6.74
N GLY A 143 5.90 0.88 -7.35
CA GLY A 143 7.21 1.31 -7.83
C GLY A 143 7.13 2.40 -8.90
N LEU A 144 6.19 2.27 -9.84
CA LEU A 144 5.89 3.30 -10.83
C LEU A 144 5.44 4.61 -10.17
N MET A 145 4.55 4.53 -9.18
CA MET A 145 4.02 5.71 -8.50
C MET A 145 5.08 6.45 -7.66
N LEU A 146 5.92 5.71 -6.93
CA LEU A 146 6.91 6.26 -6.01
C LEU A 146 8.26 6.59 -6.68
N GLY A 147 8.46 6.11 -7.91
CA GLY A 147 9.72 6.24 -8.64
C GLY A 147 10.80 5.27 -8.14
N PHE A 148 11.99 5.34 -8.76
CA PHE A 148 13.07 4.38 -8.51
C PHE A 148 13.51 4.30 -7.05
N VAL A 149 13.85 5.44 -6.44
CA VAL A 149 14.35 5.44 -5.06
C VAL A 149 13.25 5.11 -4.06
N GLY A 150 12.11 5.83 -4.13
CA GLY A 150 11.00 5.64 -3.20
C GLY A 150 10.39 4.23 -3.31
N GLY A 151 10.18 3.74 -4.53
CA GLY A 151 9.64 2.42 -4.78
C GLY A 151 10.57 1.31 -4.30
N THR A 152 11.88 1.39 -4.62
CA THR A 152 12.85 0.37 -4.23
C THR A 152 13.03 0.31 -2.70
N VAL A 153 13.18 1.47 -2.05
CA VAL A 153 13.32 1.53 -0.58
C VAL A 153 12.04 1.02 0.09
N GLY A 154 10.87 1.48 -0.33
CA GLY A 154 9.59 1.01 0.22
C GLY A 154 9.41 -0.49 0.04
N PHE A 155 9.71 -1.03 -1.14
CA PHE A 155 9.63 -2.46 -1.41
C PHE A 155 10.60 -3.28 -0.54
N CYS A 156 11.85 -2.83 -0.38
CA CYS A 156 12.84 -3.51 0.48
C CYS A 156 12.40 -3.51 1.94
N ILE A 157 11.89 -2.40 2.46
CA ILE A 157 11.38 -2.30 3.83
C ILE A 157 10.17 -3.22 4.01
N GLY A 158 9.20 -3.19 3.11
CA GLY A 158 8.02 -4.05 3.14
C GLY A 158 8.39 -5.54 3.14
N MET A 159 9.34 -5.94 2.29
CA MET A 159 9.85 -7.32 2.24
C MET A 159 10.54 -7.73 3.54
N LEU A 160 11.36 -6.86 4.14
CA LEU A 160 11.99 -7.14 5.43
C LEU A 160 10.95 -7.37 6.52
N PHE A 161 9.93 -6.50 6.61
CA PHE A 161 8.83 -6.68 7.55
C PHE A 161 8.07 -7.99 7.31
N ALA A 162 7.77 -8.34 6.06
CA ALA A 162 7.11 -9.59 5.70
C ALA A 162 7.91 -10.81 6.17
N ILE A 163 9.22 -10.82 5.93
CA ILE A 163 10.13 -11.91 6.33
C ILE A 163 10.18 -12.04 7.86
N VAL A 164 10.42 -10.93 8.56
CA VAL A 164 10.51 -10.92 10.03
C VAL A 164 9.20 -11.40 10.65
N PHE A 165 8.08 -10.90 10.18
CA PHE A 165 6.77 -11.31 10.69
C PHE A 165 6.48 -12.79 10.42
N ASN A 166 6.81 -13.29 9.21
CA ASN A 166 6.63 -14.69 8.86
C ASN A 166 7.48 -15.60 9.75
N LEU A 167 8.73 -15.23 10.00
CA LEU A 167 9.62 -15.98 10.91
C LEU A 167 9.07 -16.05 12.34
N ILE A 168 8.60 -14.91 12.88
CA ILE A 168 7.99 -14.84 14.22
C ILE A 168 6.70 -15.66 14.26
N TYR A 169 5.84 -15.53 13.26
CA TYR A 169 4.57 -16.24 13.19
C TYR A 169 4.75 -17.76 13.14
N ASN A 170 5.70 -18.24 12.31
CA ASN A 170 6.00 -19.67 12.20
C ASN A 170 6.62 -20.22 13.48
N LYS A 171 7.49 -19.44 14.15
CA LYS A 171 8.09 -19.82 15.42
C LYS A 171 7.06 -19.94 16.55
N VAL A 172 6.07 -19.03 16.58
CA VAL A 172 5.01 -19.03 17.61
C VAL A 172 3.98 -20.14 17.38
N LYS A 173 3.63 -20.43 16.12
CA LYS A 173 2.59 -21.42 15.81
C LYS A 173 3.09 -22.85 15.53
N HIS A 174 4.39 -23.10 15.58
CA HIS A 174 4.99 -24.40 15.24
C HIS A 174 4.52 -24.98 13.88
N LYS A 175 4.14 -24.09 12.92
CA LYS A 175 3.67 -24.46 11.61
C LYS A 175 4.84 -24.60 10.62
N SER A 176 4.72 -25.58 9.72
CA SER A 176 5.67 -25.78 8.63
C SER A 176 5.64 -24.58 7.66
N ASN A 177 6.82 -24.15 7.17
CA ASN A 177 7.05 -22.99 6.27
C ASN A 177 6.34 -23.07 4.88
N LYS A 178 5.42 -23.99 4.67
CA LYS A 178 4.81 -24.28 3.36
C LYS A 178 3.45 -23.60 3.12
N GLU A 179 2.88 -22.88 4.08
CA GLU A 179 1.61 -22.20 3.88
C GLU A 179 1.82 -20.83 3.22
N ALA A 180 1.06 -20.53 2.16
CA ALA A 180 1.05 -19.22 1.50
C ALA A 180 0.71 -18.13 2.51
N PHE A 181 1.52 -17.07 2.53
CA PHE A 181 1.44 -15.97 3.47
C PHE A 181 0.96 -14.70 2.75
N PRO A 182 0.02 -13.92 3.31
CA PRO A 182 -0.42 -12.68 2.71
C PRO A 182 0.71 -11.65 2.71
N MET A 183 1.18 -11.21 1.54
CA MET A 183 2.30 -10.27 1.41
C MET A 183 1.88 -8.82 1.28
N LEU A 184 0.72 -8.53 0.70
CA LEU A 184 0.25 -7.16 0.47
C LEU A 184 0.22 -6.27 1.72
N PRO A 185 -0.19 -6.76 2.92
CA PRO A 185 -0.17 -5.92 4.12
C PRO A 185 1.20 -5.37 4.47
N PHE A 186 2.27 -6.10 4.13
CA PHE A 186 3.65 -5.70 4.43
C PHE A 186 4.26 -4.83 3.33
N LEU A 187 3.78 -4.98 2.10
CA LEU A 187 4.18 -4.12 0.99
C LEU A 187 3.47 -2.76 1.03
N SER A 188 2.40 -2.62 1.83
CA SER A 188 1.64 -1.38 1.99
C SER A 188 2.16 -0.48 3.12
N VAL A 189 3.17 -0.92 3.88
CA VAL A 189 3.84 -0.12 4.92
C VAL A 189 4.92 0.76 4.32
#